data_e0b6e3f2f69b6854a9040eab0a1614a6
#
_entry.id   e0b6e3f2f69b6854a9040eab0a1614a6
#
_cell.length_a   1.000
_cell.length_b   1.000
_cell.length_c   1.000
_cell.angle_alpha   90.00
_cell.angle_beta   90.00
_cell.angle_gamma   90.00
#
_symmetry.space_group_name_H-M   'P 1'
#
loop_
_entity.id
_entity.type
_entity.pdbx_description
1 polymer ?
#
loop_
_entity_poly.entity_id
_entity_poly.type
_entity_poly.pdbx_seq_one_letter_code
_entity_poly.pdbx_strand_id
1 'polypeptide(L)'
;MGNTVNTLTCPAPAKLNLFLHVVGRRADGYHLLQTLFRFIDFGDTLHFTLREDGVVRRVSALDGVAEEQDLCVRAARLLQQECGCPLGVDIALEKRIPMGGGLGGGSSDAATTLLALNRLWQRGLSRQRLMQIGLSLGADVPVFVFGENAFAEGIGEQLQAYSLPDAWYVVLFPPVHVATAQVFAHPELTRDTISLRIRDLSLRALQNDLQSVVCSLYPEVARHLFWLGQFAEARMTGSGACVFAEFASAGQAQAVLEHLPPDMRGIVARGLPHHPLRDF
;
A
#
# COMPACT_ATOMS: atom_id res chain seq x y z
N MET A 1 23.19 -8.71 30.73
CA MET A 1 23.39 -9.14 29.32
C MET A 1 22.00 -9.13 28.67
N GLY A 2 21.68 -8.10 27.90
CA GLY A 2 20.38 -8.03 27.22
C GLY A 2 20.32 -9.10 26.14
N ASN A 3 19.21 -9.85 26.10
CA ASN A 3 18.92 -10.79 25.02
C ASN A 3 18.93 -10.00 23.70
N THR A 4 19.98 -10.17 22.90
CA THR A 4 20.03 -9.60 21.55
C THR A 4 18.99 -10.36 20.73
N VAL A 5 17.93 -9.67 20.32
CA VAL A 5 16.92 -10.24 19.42
C VAL A 5 17.57 -10.39 18.05
N ASN A 6 17.84 -11.63 17.64
CA ASN A 6 18.50 -11.90 16.36
C ASN A 6 17.52 -12.09 15.20
N THR A 7 16.22 -12.20 15.51
CA THR A 7 15.17 -12.41 14.50
C THR A 7 13.94 -11.56 14.82
N LEU A 8 13.27 -11.08 13.78
CA LEU A 8 11.97 -10.39 13.89
C LEU A 8 11.03 -10.93 12.83
N THR A 9 9.76 -11.09 13.19
CA THR A 9 8.67 -11.37 12.25
C THR A 9 7.70 -10.19 12.29
N CYS A 10 7.44 -9.58 11.14
CA CYS A 10 6.67 -8.36 11.03
C CYS A 10 5.59 -8.47 9.96
N PRO A 11 4.34 -8.04 10.24
CA PRO A 11 3.30 -7.93 9.24
C PRO A 11 3.52 -6.69 8.35
N ALA A 12 3.18 -6.83 7.08
CA ALA A 12 3.17 -5.76 6.08
C ALA A 12 1.76 -5.68 5.48
N PRO A 13 0.83 -4.90 6.09
CA PRO A 13 -0.56 -4.84 5.68
C PRO A 13 -0.72 -4.13 4.33
N ALA A 14 -1.76 -4.49 3.59
CA ALA A 14 -2.19 -3.73 2.42
C ALA A 14 -2.88 -2.42 2.83
N LYS A 15 -2.98 -1.50 1.87
CA LYS A 15 -3.82 -0.28 1.98
C LYS A 15 -4.88 -0.25 0.89
N LEU A 16 -5.94 0.46 1.15
CA LEU A 16 -6.90 0.94 0.17
C LEU A 16 -6.77 2.47 0.04
N ASN A 17 -6.94 2.98 -1.18
CA ASN A 17 -7.27 4.37 -1.40
C ASN A 17 -8.80 4.46 -1.39
N LEU A 18 -9.42 4.98 -0.33
CA LEU A 18 -10.88 5.08 -0.25
C LEU A 18 -11.42 6.07 -1.31
N PHE A 19 -10.60 6.98 -1.75
CA PHE A 19 -10.73 7.78 -2.97
C PHE A 19 -9.34 8.17 -3.49
N LEU A 20 -9.26 8.65 -4.71
CA LEU A 20 -8.04 9.21 -5.28
C LEU A 20 -8.42 10.31 -6.29
N HIS A 21 -8.18 11.56 -5.93
CA HIS A 21 -8.39 12.70 -6.81
C HIS A 21 -7.06 13.18 -7.38
N VAL A 22 -7.07 13.58 -8.64
CA VAL A 22 -5.96 14.26 -9.31
C VAL A 22 -6.32 15.74 -9.36
N VAL A 23 -5.68 16.53 -8.48
CA VAL A 23 -6.03 17.93 -8.26
C VAL A 23 -5.11 18.89 -8.98
N GLY A 24 -4.13 18.40 -9.71
CA GLY A 24 -3.21 19.22 -10.48
C GLY A 24 -2.00 18.44 -11.01
N ARG A 25 -1.10 19.16 -11.65
CA ARG A 25 0.18 18.65 -12.15
C ARG A 25 1.31 19.62 -11.85
N ARG A 26 2.42 19.12 -11.33
CA ARG A 26 3.65 19.88 -11.07
C ARG A 26 4.43 20.13 -12.36
N ALA A 27 5.30 21.14 -12.31
CA ALA A 27 6.19 21.48 -13.44
C ALA A 27 7.16 20.34 -13.83
N ASP A 28 7.52 19.47 -12.86
CA ASP A 28 8.35 18.29 -13.07
C ASP A 28 7.59 17.09 -13.65
N GLY A 29 6.27 17.25 -13.90
CA GLY A 29 5.42 16.26 -14.51
C GLY A 29 4.67 15.35 -13.54
N TYR A 30 4.99 15.37 -12.24
CA TYR A 30 4.25 14.63 -11.23
C TYR A 30 2.83 15.20 -11.04
N HIS A 31 1.88 14.31 -10.78
CA HIS A 31 0.51 14.72 -10.49
C HIS A 31 0.35 15.03 -9.00
N LEU A 32 -0.39 16.10 -8.70
CA LEU A 32 -0.84 16.41 -7.34
C LEU A 32 -2.09 15.61 -7.05
N LEU A 33 -2.09 14.92 -5.93
CA LEU A 33 -3.13 13.98 -5.54
C LEU A 33 -3.76 14.40 -4.21
N GLN A 34 -5.00 13.98 -4.02
CA GLN A 34 -5.62 13.86 -2.71
C GLN A 34 -6.20 12.47 -2.58
N THR A 35 -5.96 11.81 -1.44
CA THR A 35 -6.47 10.47 -1.18
C THR A 35 -6.68 10.25 0.32
N LEU A 36 -7.46 9.23 0.66
CA LEU A 36 -7.58 8.74 2.03
C LEU A 36 -7.14 7.28 2.07
N PHE A 37 -6.05 7.03 2.77
CA PHE A 37 -5.50 5.69 2.97
C PHE A 37 -6.19 4.98 4.14
N ARG A 38 -6.57 3.72 3.91
CA ARG A 38 -7.07 2.78 4.90
C ARG A 38 -6.24 1.51 4.89
N PHE A 39 -5.64 1.14 6.01
CA PHE A 39 -5.02 -0.17 6.17
C PHE A 39 -6.08 -1.25 6.34
N ILE A 40 -5.80 -2.46 5.84
CA ILE A 40 -6.65 -3.63 5.99
C ILE A 40 -5.87 -4.81 6.56
N ASP A 41 -6.56 -5.76 7.22
CA ASP A 41 -5.97 -6.93 7.88
C ASP A 41 -5.57 -8.06 6.89
N PHE A 42 -5.31 -7.69 5.66
CA PHE A 42 -4.71 -8.53 4.63
C PHE A 42 -3.32 -7.99 4.30
N GLY A 43 -2.32 -8.83 4.29
CA GLY A 43 -0.94 -8.37 4.11
C GLY A 43 0.06 -9.50 3.89
N ASP A 44 1.29 -9.09 3.65
CA ASP A 44 2.47 -9.92 3.57
C ASP A 44 3.07 -10.13 4.96
N THR A 45 4.01 -11.06 5.09
CA THR A 45 4.78 -11.27 6.32
C THR A 45 6.26 -11.27 5.98
N LEU A 46 7.05 -10.52 6.74
CA LEU A 46 8.50 -10.46 6.59
C LEU A 46 9.19 -11.05 7.81
N HIS A 47 10.21 -11.85 7.55
CA HIS A 47 11.09 -12.42 8.57
C HIS A 47 12.50 -11.87 8.35
N PHE A 48 13.06 -11.31 9.40
CA PHE A 48 14.40 -10.72 9.40
C PHE A 48 15.31 -11.51 10.31
N THR A 49 16.47 -11.93 9.82
CA THR A 49 17.51 -12.58 10.63
C THR A 49 18.78 -11.75 10.55
N LEU A 50 19.27 -11.29 11.71
CA LEU A 50 20.46 -10.47 11.83
C LEU A 50 21.68 -11.19 11.29
N ARG A 51 22.55 -10.45 10.60
CA ARG A 51 23.87 -10.89 10.11
C ARG A 51 24.96 -9.94 10.61
N GLU A 52 26.10 -10.49 10.98
CA GLU A 52 27.25 -9.71 11.47
C GLU A 52 28.25 -9.36 10.33
N ASP A 53 28.06 -9.93 9.14
CA ASP A 53 28.96 -9.75 7.98
C ASP A 53 28.61 -8.56 7.09
N GLY A 54 27.60 -7.77 7.44
CA GLY A 54 27.14 -6.61 6.67
C GLY A 54 26.37 -6.94 5.39
N VAL A 55 26.15 -8.22 5.08
CA VAL A 55 25.45 -8.62 3.87
C VAL A 55 23.95 -8.46 4.00
N VAL A 56 23.32 -7.77 3.05
CA VAL A 56 21.87 -7.67 2.91
C VAL A 56 21.43 -8.52 1.71
N ARG A 57 20.57 -9.51 1.95
CA ARG A 57 20.04 -10.38 0.90
C ARG A 57 18.61 -10.83 1.17
N ARG A 58 17.87 -11.14 0.11
CA ARG A 58 16.60 -11.86 0.17
C ARG A 58 16.89 -13.36 0.09
N VAL A 59 16.32 -14.14 1.02
CA VAL A 59 16.47 -15.60 1.07
C VAL A 59 15.24 -16.35 0.57
N SER A 60 14.10 -15.66 0.36
CA SER A 60 12.90 -16.22 -0.28
C SER A 60 12.88 -15.94 -1.78
N ALA A 61 12.33 -16.85 -2.57
CA ALA A 61 12.05 -16.59 -3.98
C ALA A 61 10.95 -15.53 -4.14
N LEU A 62 11.09 -14.66 -5.13
CA LEU A 62 10.04 -13.74 -5.57
C LEU A 62 10.08 -13.67 -7.10
N ASP A 63 9.13 -14.35 -7.73
CA ASP A 63 9.09 -14.50 -9.18
C ASP A 63 9.01 -13.16 -9.89
N GLY A 64 9.81 -13.00 -10.93
CA GLY A 64 9.83 -11.80 -11.77
C GLY A 64 10.50 -10.57 -11.15
N VAL A 65 11.09 -10.67 -9.94
CA VAL A 65 11.78 -9.55 -9.27
C VAL A 65 13.22 -9.93 -8.94
N ALA A 66 14.18 -9.33 -9.62
CA ALA A 66 15.60 -9.48 -9.28
C ALA A 66 15.87 -8.90 -7.89
N GLU A 67 16.84 -9.47 -7.15
CA GLU A 67 17.13 -9.05 -5.78
C GLU A 67 17.47 -7.55 -5.66
N GLU A 68 18.21 -7.02 -6.63
CA GLU A 68 18.61 -5.60 -6.66
C GLU A 68 17.41 -4.64 -6.88
N GLN A 69 16.33 -5.14 -7.46
CA GLN A 69 15.10 -4.39 -7.70
C GLN A 69 14.09 -4.53 -6.56
N ASP A 70 14.30 -5.50 -5.67
CA ASP A 70 13.44 -5.76 -4.53
C ASP A 70 13.43 -4.56 -3.56
N LEU A 71 12.25 -4.04 -3.25
CA LEU A 71 12.12 -2.87 -2.39
C LEU A 71 12.54 -3.16 -0.95
N CYS A 72 12.44 -4.40 -0.45
CA CYS A 72 12.95 -4.77 0.87
C CYS A 72 14.47 -4.67 0.91
N VAL A 73 15.15 -5.24 -0.09
CA VAL A 73 16.62 -5.20 -0.19
C VAL A 73 17.11 -3.76 -0.36
N ARG A 74 16.44 -2.98 -1.21
CA ARG A 74 16.76 -1.57 -1.42
C ARG A 74 16.55 -0.74 -0.15
N ALA A 75 15.45 -0.97 0.58
CA ALA A 75 15.17 -0.32 1.85
C ALA A 75 16.24 -0.64 2.89
N ALA A 76 16.62 -1.90 3.02
CA ALA A 76 17.65 -2.33 3.95
C ALA A 76 19.02 -1.71 3.62
N ARG A 77 19.46 -1.75 2.36
CA ARG A 77 20.73 -1.16 1.91
C ARG A 77 20.76 0.37 2.10
N LEU A 78 19.64 1.03 1.81
CA LEU A 78 19.52 2.47 2.00
C LEU A 78 19.61 2.86 3.48
N LEU A 79 18.91 2.14 4.36
CA LEU A 79 18.99 2.35 5.80
C LEU A 79 20.41 2.05 6.33
N GLN A 80 21.06 0.99 5.84
CA GLN A 80 22.42 0.61 6.21
C GLN A 80 23.41 1.74 5.87
N GLN A 81 23.33 2.31 4.67
CA GLN A 81 24.14 3.45 4.24
C GLN A 81 23.88 4.70 5.08
N GLU A 82 22.62 5.02 5.29
CA GLU A 82 22.19 6.21 6.05
C GLU A 82 22.75 6.22 7.48
N CYS A 83 22.85 5.04 8.10
CA CYS A 83 23.28 4.89 9.48
C CYS A 83 24.77 4.49 9.63
N GLY A 84 25.49 4.24 8.53
CA GLY A 84 26.81 3.63 8.59
C GLY A 84 26.80 2.29 9.35
N CYS A 85 25.74 1.48 9.17
CA CYS A 85 25.53 0.25 9.95
C CYS A 85 26.40 -0.90 9.39
N PRO A 86 27.27 -1.54 10.21
CA PRO A 86 28.08 -2.66 9.75
C PRO A 86 27.32 -3.99 9.71
N LEU A 87 26.11 -4.04 10.27
CA LEU A 87 25.29 -5.24 10.33
C LEU A 87 24.53 -5.47 9.03
N GLY A 88 24.32 -6.73 8.68
CA GLY A 88 23.51 -7.17 7.56
C GLY A 88 22.20 -7.81 8.02
N VAL A 89 21.46 -8.39 7.06
CA VAL A 89 20.19 -9.08 7.32
C VAL A 89 19.87 -10.08 6.22
N ASP A 90 19.34 -11.24 6.60
CA ASP A 90 18.59 -12.14 5.73
C ASP A 90 17.11 -11.76 5.82
N ILE A 91 16.46 -11.55 4.66
CA ILE A 91 15.06 -11.17 4.55
C ILE A 91 14.31 -12.31 3.84
N ALA A 92 13.34 -12.91 4.54
CA ALA A 92 12.37 -13.81 3.91
C ALA A 92 11.00 -13.13 3.82
N LEU A 93 10.36 -13.20 2.66
CA LEU A 93 9.07 -12.59 2.37
C LEU A 93 8.03 -13.66 2.03
N GLU A 94 6.95 -13.69 2.81
CA GLU A 94 5.74 -14.45 2.49
C GLU A 94 4.76 -13.52 1.77
N LYS A 95 4.72 -13.60 0.43
CA LYS A 95 3.93 -12.73 -0.42
C LYS A 95 2.49 -13.19 -0.57
N ARG A 96 1.52 -12.36 -0.15
CA ARG A 96 0.08 -12.58 -0.28
C ARG A 96 -0.60 -11.47 -1.08
N ILE A 97 -0.12 -10.24 -0.96
CA ILE A 97 -0.64 -9.08 -1.70
C ILE A 97 -0.27 -9.23 -3.17
N PRO A 98 -1.23 -9.21 -4.12
CA PRO A 98 -0.94 -9.25 -5.55
C PRO A 98 -0.04 -8.09 -5.98
N MET A 99 0.99 -8.39 -6.79
CA MET A 99 1.86 -7.36 -7.34
C MET A 99 1.11 -6.50 -8.37
N GLY A 100 1.31 -5.20 -8.32
CA GLY A 100 0.70 -4.26 -9.28
C GLY A 100 -0.81 -4.08 -9.11
N GLY A 101 -1.39 -4.48 -7.96
CA GLY A 101 -2.83 -4.41 -7.70
C GLY A 101 -3.34 -3.08 -7.11
N GLY A 102 -2.51 -2.07 -6.92
CA GLY A 102 -2.93 -0.81 -6.27
C GLY A 102 -3.07 -0.89 -4.74
N LEU A 103 -2.71 -2.04 -4.13
CA LEU A 103 -2.81 -2.30 -2.69
C LEU A 103 -1.56 -1.88 -1.89
N GLY A 104 -0.52 -1.38 -2.56
CA GLY A 104 0.69 -0.87 -1.93
C GLY A 104 1.64 -1.95 -1.37
N GLY A 105 1.54 -3.22 -1.79
CA GLY A 105 2.28 -4.33 -1.21
C GLY A 105 3.79 -4.11 -1.13
N GLY A 106 4.44 -3.78 -2.25
CA GLY A 106 5.89 -3.52 -2.24
C GLY A 106 6.30 -2.33 -1.39
N SER A 107 5.45 -1.28 -1.31
CA SER A 107 5.68 -0.13 -0.44
C SER A 107 5.50 -0.49 1.04
N SER A 108 4.54 -1.36 1.36
CA SER A 108 4.34 -1.91 2.70
C SER A 108 5.54 -2.75 3.14
N ASP A 109 6.04 -3.63 2.25
CA ASP A 109 7.21 -4.46 2.49
C ASP A 109 8.45 -3.61 2.77
N ALA A 110 8.68 -2.56 1.97
CA ALA A 110 9.79 -1.61 2.16
C ALA A 110 9.68 -0.85 3.49
N ALA A 111 8.50 -0.33 3.81
CA ALA A 111 8.26 0.38 5.07
C ALA A 111 8.46 -0.54 6.29
N THR A 112 7.92 -1.75 6.22
CA THR A 112 8.11 -2.78 7.25
C THR A 112 9.60 -3.09 7.42
N THR A 113 10.35 -3.19 6.34
CA THR A 113 11.80 -3.39 6.38
C THR A 113 12.51 -2.23 7.09
N LEU A 114 12.20 -0.98 6.75
CA LEU A 114 12.78 0.20 7.40
C LEU A 114 12.51 0.21 8.92
N LEU A 115 11.26 -0.05 9.32
CA LEU A 115 10.87 -0.09 10.73
C LEU A 115 11.55 -1.23 11.47
N ALA A 116 11.51 -2.45 10.92
CA ALA A 116 12.09 -3.64 11.52
C ALA A 116 13.60 -3.51 11.71
N LEU A 117 14.31 -3.03 10.67
CA LEU A 117 15.77 -2.91 10.73
C LEU A 117 16.23 -1.71 11.59
N ASN A 118 15.47 -0.62 11.64
CA ASN A 118 15.74 0.46 12.60
C ASN A 118 15.77 -0.06 14.04
N ARG A 119 14.86 -0.99 14.37
CA ARG A 119 14.81 -1.65 15.68
C ARG A 119 15.88 -2.74 15.82
N LEU A 120 15.98 -3.67 14.86
CA LEU A 120 16.89 -4.81 14.90
C LEU A 120 18.35 -4.37 14.97
N TRP A 121 18.72 -3.35 14.20
CA TRP A 121 20.05 -2.74 14.19
C TRP A 121 20.24 -1.67 15.28
N GLN A 122 19.19 -1.37 16.09
CA GLN A 122 19.22 -0.38 17.17
C GLN A 122 19.68 1.01 16.73
N ARG A 123 19.16 1.48 15.57
CA ARG A 123 19.61 2.77 15.02
C ARG A 123 18.88 3.97 15.61
N GLY A 124 17.65 3.80 16.13
CA GLY A 124 16.90 4.86 16.81
C GLY A 124 16.52 6.04 15.94
N LEU A 125 16.42 5.85 14.63
CA LEU A 125 15.95 6.90 13.73
C LEU A 125 14.48 7.23 14.02
N SER A 126 14.15 8.52 13.96
CA SER A 126 12.76 8.97 14.08
C SER A 126 11.90 8.49 12.88
N ARG A 127 10.59 8.36 13.11
CA ARG A 127 9.65 8.04 12.02
C ARG A 127 9.73 9.04 10.89
N GLN A 128 9.89 10.32 11.20
CA GLN A 128 10.04 11.36 10.19
C GLN A 128 11.26 11.08 9.29
N ARG A 129 12.39 10.65 9.87
CA ARG A 129 13.58 10.29 9.07
C ARG A 129 13.34 9.05 8.23
N LEU A 130 12.69 8.01 8.79
CA LEU A 130 12.33 6.81 8.04
C LEU A 130 11.35 7.11 6.90
N MET A 131 10.38 8.02 7.09
CA MET A 131 9.49 8.49 6.03
C MET A 131 10.25 9.17 4.88
N GLN A 132 11.23 10.02 5.20
CA GLN A 132 12.09 10.67 4.18
C GLN A 132 12.89 9.64 3.38
N ILE A 133 13.48 8.64 4.05
CA ILE A 133 14.17 7.52 3.39
C ILE A 133 13.16 6.75 2.52
N GLY A 134 12.00 6.44 3.07
CA GLY A 134 10.94 5.69 2.38
C GLY A 134 10.43 6.40 1.12
N LEU A 135 10.33 7.72 1.13
CA LEU A 135 9.87 8.49 -0.04
C LEU A 135 10.77 8.29 -1.27
N SER A 136 12.07 8.08 -1.08
CA SER A 136 12.98 7.79 -2.19
C SER A 136 12.79 6.39 -2.81
N LEU A 137 12.11 5.49 -2.09
CA LEU A 137 11.77 4.15 -2.57
C LEU A 137 10.42 4.10 -3.30
N GLY A 138 9.48 4.95 -2.89
CA GLY A 138 8.16 5.04 -3.51
C GLY A 138 7.22 5.99 -2.76
N ALA A 139 6.28 6.60 -3.47
CA ALA A 139 5.36 7.59 -2.94
C ALA A 139 4.43 7.05 -1.82
N ASP A 140 4.09 5.77 -1.87
CA ASP A 140 3.23 5.12 -0.86
C ASP A 140 4.03 4.62 0.38
N VAL A 141 5.39 4.56 0.34
CA VAL A 141 6.16 4.07 1.50
C VAL A 141 5.96 4.93 2.75
N PRO A 142 5.91 6.27 2.65
CA PRO A 142 5.71 7.13 3.81
C PRO A 142 4.45 6.82 4.63
N VAL A 143 3.31 6.50 4.02
CA VAL A 143 2.08 6.23 4.81
C VAL A 143 2.21 4.98 5.67
N PHE A 144 2.88 3.93 5.18
CA PHE A 144 3.12 2.72 5.98
C PHE A 144 4.09 2.98 7.13
N VAL A 145 5.11 3.81 6.92
CA VAL A 145 6.00 4.26 8.01
C VAL A 145 5.26 5.18 8.97
N PHE A 146 4.40 6.08 8.49
CA PHE A 146 3.58 6.98 9.31
C PHE A 146 2.72 6.19 10.32
N GLY A 147 2.13 5.09 9.87
CA GLY A 147 1.47 4.12 10.74
C GLY A 147 0.01 4.43 11.09
N GLU A 148 -0.55 5.52 10.60
CA GLU A 148 -1.96 5.89 10.76
C GLU A 148 -2.71 5.85 9.43
N ASN A 149 -4.02 5.56 9.48
CA ASN A 149 -4.88 5.90 8.34
C ASN A 149 -4.77 7.40 8.12
N ALA A 150 -4.66 7.85 6.89
CA ALA A 150 -4.27 9.23 6.64
C ALA A 150 -4.93 9.82 5.40
N PHE A 151 -5.39 11.06 5.52
CA PHE A 151 -5.59 11.93 4.39
C PHE A 151 -4.22 12.37 3.88
N ALA A 152 -4.01 12.24 2.57
CA ALA A 152 -2.74 12.52 1.93
C ALA A 152 -2.88 13.52 0.80
N GLU A 153 -1.91 14.42 0.69
CA GLU A 153 -1.78 15.43 -0.36
C GLU A 153 -0.38 15.36 -1.00
N GLY A 154 -0.11 16.26 -1.93
CA GLY A 154 1.14 16.26 -2.67
C GLY A 154 1.17 15.14 -3.72
N ILE A 155 2.22 14.33 -3.73
CA ILE A 155 2.28 13.08 -4.50
C ILE A 155 1.83 11.87 -3.66
N GLY A 156 1.25 12.11 -2.46
CA GLY A 156 0.84 11.13 -1.47
C GLY A 156 1.68 11.15 -0.18
N GLU A 157 2.65 12.06 -0.05
CA GLU A 157 3.61 12.13 1.04
C GLU A 157 3.23 13.09 2.16
N GLN A 158 2.32 14.04 1.92
CA GLN A 158 1.85 15.00 2.93
C GLN A 158 0.69 14.38 3.70
N LEU A 159 0.99 13.77 4.84
CA LEU A 159 0.07 12.93 5.58
C LEU A 159 -0.51 13.63 6.79
N GLN A 160 -1.82 13.53 6.94
CA GLN A 160 -2.55 13.94 8.13
C GLN A 160 -3.38 12.75 8.63
N ALA A 161 -3.17 12.35 9.89
CA ALA A 161 -3.92 11.24 10.49
C ALA A 161 -5.43 11.48 10.41
N TYR A 162 -6.17 10.43 10.07
CA TYR A 162 -7.61 10.46 9.93
C TYR A 162 -8.25 9.22 10.56
N SER A 163 -9.12 9.42 11.53
CA SER A 163 -9.85 8.33 12.18
C SER A 163 -10.99 7.85 11.29
N LEU A 164 -11.01 6.57 11.01
CA LEU A 164 -12.04 5.92 10.22
C LEU A 164 -12.88 4.99 11.10
N PRO A 165 -14.20 4.88 10.87
CA PRO A 165 -15.04 3.91 11.56
C PRO A 165 -14.62 2.48 11.23
N ASP A 166 -15.05 1.54 12.08
CA ASP A 166 -14.91 0.11 11.76
C ASP A 166 -15.67 -0.22 10.48
N ALA A 167 -15.03 -0.94 9.58
CA ALA A 167 -15.59 -1.34 8.30
C ALA A 167 -14.96 -2.66 7.83
N TRP A 168 -15.69 -3.35 6.96
CA TRP A 168 -15.25 -4.56 6.28
C TRP A 168 -15.23 -4.31 4.78
N TYR A 169 -14.32 -4.96 4.09
CA TYR A 169 -14.11 -4.76 2.66
C TYR A 169 -14.14 -6.10 1.93
N VAL A 170 -14.86 -6.18 0.82
CA VAL A 170 -14.61 -7.18 -0.21
C VAL A 170 -13.61 -6.56 -1.16
N VAL A 171 -12.48 -7.22 -1.38
CA VAL A 171 -11.44 -6.79 -2.31
C VAL A 171 -11.28 -7.85 -3.38
N LEU A 172 -11.46 -7.48 -4.65
CA LEU A 172 -11.32 -8.36 -5.80
C LEU A 172 -10.00 -8.09 -6.52
N PHE A 173 -9.45 -9.15 -7.10
CA PHE A 173 -8.15 -9.16 -7.78
C PHE A 173 -8.30 -9.44 -9.27
N PRO A 174 -8.60 -8.43 -10.12
CA PRO A 174 -8.61 -8.63 -11.57
C PRO A 174 -7.24 -9.18 -12.05
N PRO A 175 -7.22 -10.21 -12.92
CA PRO A 175 -5.98 -10.87 -13.35
C PRO A 175 -5.23 -10.06 -14.42
N VAL A 176 -5.06 -8.75 -14.21
CA VAL A 176 -4.37 -7.84 -15.13
C VAL A 176 -3.38 -6.96 -14.39
N HIS A 177 -2.29 -6.62 -15.05
CA HIS A 177 -1.31 -5.66 -14.53
C HIS A 177 -1.54 -4.29 -15.17
N VAL A 178 -1.83 -3.29 -14.35
CA VAL A 178 -2.06 -1.91 -14.81
C VAL A 178 -0.74 -1.15 -14.85
N ALA A 179 -0.38 -0.65 -16.02
CA ALA A 179 0.79 0.20 -16.20
C ALA A 179 0.48 1.63 -15.69
N THR A 180 0.81 1.91 -14.42
CA THR A 180 0.52 3.18 -13.75
C THR A 180 0.96 4.41 -14.57
N ALA A 181 2.15 4.37 -15.18
CA ALA A 181 2.65 5.46 -16.01
C ALA A 181 1.75 5.74 -17.23
N GLN A 182 1.20 4.68 -17.86
CA GLN A 182 0.27 4.82 -18.98
C GLN A 182 -1.04 5.48 -18.54
N VAL A 183 -1.56 5.12 -17.38
CA VAL A 183 -2.80 5.72 -16.83
C VAL A 183 -2.60 7.21 -16.58
N PHE A 184 -1.51 7.60 -15.90
CA PHE A 184 -1.22 9.01 -15.63
C PHE A 184 -0.90 9.82 -16.90
N ALA A 185 -0.40 9.19 -17.97
CA ALA A 185 -0.14 9.84 -19.26
C ALA A 185 -1.39 9.95 -20.16
N HIS A 186 -2.49 9.27 -19.80
CA HIS A 186 -3.67 9.18 -20.66
C HIS A 186 -4.33 10.54 -20.87
N PRO A 187 -4.69 10.93 -22.13
CA PRO A 187 -5.23 12.26 -22.41
C PRO A 187 -6.58 12.53 -21.73
N GLU A 188 -7.42 11.53 -21.54
CA GLU A 188 -8.74 11.64 -20.91
C GLU A 188 -8.71 11.62 -19.37
N LEU A 189 -7.52 11.53 -18.77
CA LEU A 189 -7.42 11.61 -17.31
C LEU A 189 -7.83 12.98 -16.81
N THR A 190 -8.78 13.02 -15.89
CA THR A 190 -9.13 14.24 -15.12
C THR A 190 -7.94 14.66 -14.26
N ARG A 191 -7.54 15.95 -14.33
CA ARG A 191 -6.34 16.47 -13.63
C ARG A 191 -6.60 17.74 -12.83
N ASP A 192 -7.85 18.13 -12.72
CA ASP A 192 -8.31 19.40 -12.14
C ASP A 192 -9.50 19.20 -11.21
N THR A 193 -9.60 18.02 -10.61
CA THR A 193 -10.61 17.76 -9.58
C THR A 193 -10.47 18.74 -8.43
N ILE A 194 -11.58 19.32 -8.01
CA ILE A 194 -11.61 20.36 -6.96
C ILE A 194 -11.04 19.77 -5.67
N SER A 195 -10.02 20.43 -5.12
CA SER A 195 -9.39 20.01 -3.88
C SER A 195 -10.38 20.06 -2.71
N LEU A 196 -10.42 19.00 -1.93
CA LEU A 196 -11.24 18.86 -0.73
C LEU A 196 -10.47 19.35 0.49
N ARG A 197 -11.19 19.89 1.46
CA ARG A 197 -10.64 20.11 2.80
C ARG A 197 -10.96 18.89 3.66
N ILE A 198 -10.00 18.43 4.44
CA ILE A 198 -10.18 17.25 5.29
C ILE A 198 -11.41 17.32 6.20
N ARG A 199 -11.76 18.51 6.70
CA ARG A 199 -12.96 18.74 7.53
C ARG A 199 -14.30 18.59 6.79
N ASP A 200 -14.27 18.73 5.47
CA ASP A 200 -15.46 18.68 4.61
C ASP A 200 -15.58 17.30 3.92
N LEU A 201 -14.73 16.34 4.32
CA LEU A 201 -14.63 15.01 3.71
C LEU A 201 -15.90 14.20 3.98
N SER A 202 -16.68 13.93 2.94
CA SER A 202 -17.79 13.00 2.96
C SER A 202 -17.46 11.78 2.12
N LEU A 203 -17.31 10.61 2.76
CA LEU A 203 -16.87 9.38 2.09
C LEU A 203 -17.90 8.83 1.08
N ARG A 204 -19.13 9.36 1.05
CA ARG A 204 -20.23 8.85 0.21
C ARG A 204 -20.21 9.31 -1.25
N ALA A 205 -19.38 10.30 -1.60
CA ALA A 205 -19.35 10.87 -2.96
C ALA A 205 -17.94 10.88 -3.56
N LEU A 206 -17.03 10.15 -2.96
CA LEU A 206 -15.63 10.15 -3.35
C LEU A 206 -15.37 9.04 -4.38
N GLN A 207 -14.60 9.38 -5.41
CA GLN A 207 -14.29 8.47 -6.51
C GLN A 207 -12.77 8.39 -6.73
N ASN A 208 -12.36 7.51 -7.60
CA ASN A 208 -10.99 7.42 -8.06
C ASN A 208 -10.92 7.96 -9.49
N ASP A 209 -10.25 9.10 -9.68
CA ASP A 209 -10.16 9.77 -11.00
C ASP A 209 -9.44 8.92 -12.05
N LEU A 210 -8.62 7.95 -11.62
CA LEU A 210 -7.94 7.03 -12.53
C LEU A 210 -8.88 5.92 -13.04
N GLN A 211 -10.01 5.67 -12.35
CA GLN A 211 -10.88 4.51 -12.59
C GLN A 211 -11.46 4.48 -14.00
N SER A 212 -11.95 5.61 -14.51
CA SER A 212 -12.54 5.67 -15.87
C SER A 212 -11.53 5.29 -16.96
N VAL A 213 -10.32 5.82 -16.86
CA VAL A 213 -9.21 5.51 -17.75
C VAL A 213 -8.82 4.04 -17.67
N VAL A 214 -8.67 3.53 -16.44
CA VAL A 214 -8.29 2.11 -16.25
C VAL A 214 -9.38 1.19 -16.79
N CYS A 215 -10.66 1.48 -16.56
CA CYS A 215 -11.77 0.68 -17.10
C CYS A 215 -11.82 0.68 -18.63
N SER A 216 -11.44 1.78 -19.29
CA SER A 216 -11.37 1.83 -20.76
C SER A 216 -10.21 1.02 -21.33
N LEU A 217 -9.06 1.02 -20.63
CA LEU A 217 -7.86 0.29 -21.05
C LEU A 217 -7.89 -1.20 -20.66
N TYR A 218 -8.55 -1.53 -19.56
CA TYR A 218 -8.57 -2.87 -18.96
C TYR A 218 -10.01 -3.32 -18.66
N PRO A 219 -10.73 -3.92 -19.64
CA PRO A 219 -12.12 -4.35 -19.47
C PRO A 219 -12.35 -5.29 -18.27
N GLU A 220 -11.34 -6.07 -17.89
CA GLU A 220 -11.40 -6.96 -16.71
C GLU A 220 -11.62 -6.17 -15.41
N VAL A 221 -11.05 -4.99 -15.27
CA VAL A 221 -11.28 -4.13 -14.10
C VAL A 221 -12.72 -3.63 -14.11
N ALA A 222 -13.21 -3.18 -15.26
CA ALA A 222 -14.60 -2.74 -15.40
C ALA A 222 -15.60 -3.87 -15.07
N ARG A 223 -15.31 -5.11 -15.50
CA ARG A 223 -16.12 -6.29 -15.20
C ARG A 223 -16.20 -6.57 -13.69
N HIS A 224 -15.08 -6.50 -12.99
CA HIS A 224 -15.03 -6.70 -11.52
C HIS A 224 -15.76 -5.58 -10.77
N LEU A 225 -15.59 -4.32 -11.18
CA LEU A 225 -16.33 -3.18 -10.66
C LEU A 225 -17.84 -3.34 -10.85
N PHE A 226 -18.27 -3.71 -12.06
CA PHE A 226 -19.68 -3.92 -12.37
C PHE A 226 -20.28 -5.04 -11.50
N TRP A 227 -19.59 -6.16 -11.38
CA TRP A 227 -20.07 -7.26 -10.56
C TRP A 227 -20.18 -6.87 -9.08
N LEU A 228 -19.13 -6.30 -8.49
CA LEU A 228 -19.13 -5.89 -7.09
C LEU A 228 -20.13 -4.75 -6.82
N GLY A 229 -20.32 -3.89 -7.80
CA GLY A 229 -21.28 -2.78 -7.76
C GLY A 229 -22.75 -3.18 -7.62
N GLN A 230 -23.08 -4.45 -7.85
CA GLN A 230 -24.44 -4.98 -7.63
C GLN A 230 -24.77 -5.14 -6.13
N PHE A 231 -23.77 -5.18 -5.26
CA PHE A 231 -23.94 -5.41 -3.81
C PHE A 231 -23.70 -4.14 -2.98
N ALA A 232 -22.73 -3.32 -3.37
CA ALA A 232 -22.40 -2.06 -2.70
C ALA A 232 -21.64 -1.15 -3.66
N GLU A 233 -21.42 0.12 -3.26
CA GLU A 233 -20.62 1.06 -4.05
C GLU A 233 -19.19 0.56 -4.22
N ALA A 234 -18.85 0.10 -5.43
CA ALA A 234 -17.54 -0.45 -5.75
C ALA A 234 -16.61 0.62 -6.31
N ARG A 235 -15.35 0.57 -5.90
CA ARG A 235 -14.30 1.51 -6.32
C ARG A 235 -12.99 0.78 -6.60
N MET A 236 -12.17 1.35 -7.48
CA MET A 236 -10.80 0.89 -7.71
C MET A 236 -9.86 1.54 -6.70
N THR A 237 -8.89 0.78 -6.18
CA THR A 237 -7.85 1.32 -5.30
C THR A 237 -6.57 1.65 -6.04
N GLY A 238 -5.96 2.80 -5.70
CA GLY A 238 -4.73 3.26 -6.34
C GLY A 238 -4.88 3.40 -7.86
N SER A 239 -3.86 3.01 -8.60
CA SER A 239 -3.91 2.93 -10.07
C SER A 239 -4.52 1.63 -10.60
N GLY A 240 -5.12 0.82 -9.73
CA GLY A 240 -5.66 -0.51 -10.09
C GLY A 240 -4.58 -1.61 -10.01
N ALA A 241 -4.91 -2.85 -10.35
CA ALA A 241 -6.19 -3.34 -10.88
C ALA A 241 -7.25 -3.64 -9.80
N CYS A 242 -6.89 -3.78 -8.51
CA CYS A 242 -7.83 -4.22 -7.49
C CYS A 242 -9.00 -3.24 -7.30
N VAL A 243 -10.17 -3.82 -7.06
CA VAL A 243 -11.40 -3.10 -6.77
C VAL A 243 -11.94 -3.54 -5.42
N PHE A 244 -12.66 -2.67 -4.74
CA PHE A 244 -13.20 -2.96 -3.43
C PHE A 244 -14.58 -2.34 -3.22
N ALA A 245 -15.32 -2.89 -2.26
CA ALA A 245 -16.53 -2.28 -1.71
C ALA A 245 -16.55 -2.42 -0.19
N GLU A 246 -17.17 -1.46 0.49
CA GLU A 246 -17.26 -1.39 1.94
C GLU A 246 -18.57 -1.96 2.46
N PHE A 247 -18.50 -2.65 3.60
CA PHE A 247 -19.63 -3.28 4.29
C PHE A 247 -19.57 -3.01 5.79
N ALA A 248 -20.73 -2.96 6.44
CA ALA A 248 -20.82 -2.69 7.86
C ALA A 248 -20.41 -3.88 8.74
N SER A 249 -20.41 -5.11 8.20
CA SER A 249 -20.08 -6.31 8.97
C SER A 249 -19.37 -7.38 8.15
N ALA A 250 -18.61 -8.24 8.84
CA ALA A 250 -17.97 -9.42 8.24
C ALA A 250 -18.99 -10.33 7.53
N GLY A 251 -20.17 -10.55 8.15
CA GLY A 251 -21.20 -11.42 7.58
C GLY A 251 -21.74 -10.90 6.25
N GLN A 252 -21.95 -9.59 6.12
CA GLN A 252 -22.36 -8.98 4.84
C GLN A 252 -21.28 -9.13 3.77
N ALA A 253 -20.04 -8.84 4.09
CA ALA A 253 -18.92 -8.99 3.16
C ALA A 253 -18.72 -10.47 2.75
N GLN A 254 -18.83 -11.39 3.68
CA GLN A 254 -18.68 -12.83 3.43
C GLN A 254 -19.80 -13.36 2.52
N ALA A 255 -21.04 -12.93 2.75
CA ALA A 255 -22.18 -13.31 1.91
C ALA A 255 -21.99 -12.89 0.44
N VAL A 256 -21.37 -11.73 0.19
CA VAL A 256 -21.01 -11.30 -1.17
C VAL A 256 -19.96 -12.23 -1.77
N LEU A 257 -18.91 -12.56 -1.01
CA LEU A 257 -17.82 -13.41 -1.49
C LEU A 257 -18.28 -14.84 -1.83
N GLU A 258 -19.31 -15.36 -1.14
CA GLU A 258 -19.92 -16.65 -1.45
C GLU A 258 -20.59 -16.72 -2.83
N HIS A 259 -20.95 -15.58 -3.40
CA HIS A 259 -21.51 -15.48 -4.76
C HIS A 259 -20.45 -15.15 -5.83
N LEU A 260 -19.17 -15.15 -5.44
CA LEU A 260 -18.08 -14.78 -6.35
C LEU A 260 -18.02 -15.75 -7.55
N PRO A 261 -18.04 -15.27 -8.80
CA PRO A 261 -17.85 -16.10 -9.97
C PRO A 261 -16.54 -16.90 -9.89
N PRO A 262 -16.53 -18.16 -10.37
CA PRO A 262 -15.37 -19.06 -10.22
C PRO A 262 -14.11 -18.58 -10.91
N ASP A 263 -14.22 -17.66 -11.86
CA ASP A 263 -13.12 -17.04 -12.60
C ASP A 263 -12.66 -15.71 -11.97
N MET A 264 -13.30 -15.26 -10.90
CA MET A 264 -12.88 -14.11 -10.10
C MET A 264 -12.19 -14.57 -8.81
N ARG A 265 -11.30 -13.73 -8.30
CA ARG A 265 -10.62 -13.94 -7.01
C ARG A 265 -10.82 -12.73 -6.11
N GLY A 266 -10.97 -12.98 -4.84
CA GLY A 266 -11.14 -11.91 -3.87
C GLY A 266 -11.01 -12.40 -2.43
N ILE A 267 -11.07 -11.45 -1.53
CA ILE A 267 -11.01 -11.69 -0.08
C ILE A 267 -12.00 -10.79 0.64
N VAL A 268 -12.32 -11.18 1.87
CA VAL A 268 -12.88 -10.28 2.88
C VAL A 268 -11.75 -9.81 3.78
N ALA A 269 -11.67 -8.51 4.04
CA ALA A 269 -10.70 -7.93 4.95
C ALA A 269 -11.36 -6.89 5.88
N ARG A 270 -10.89 -6.82 7.12
CA ARG A 270 -11.29 -5.76 8.06
C ARG A 270 -10.40 -4.54 7.90
N GLY A 271 -10.98 -3.35 7.98
CA GLY A 271 -10.20 -2.13 8.07
C GLY A 271 -9.49 -2.02 9.42
N LEU A 272 -8.18 -1.78 9.39
CA LEU A 272 -7.38 -1.61 10.60
C LEU A 272 -7.48 -0.16 11.13
N PRO A 273 -7.54 0.06 12.44
CA PRO A 273 -7.51 1.42 13.00
C PRO A 273 -6.18 2.14 12.71
N HIS A 274 -5.09 1.40 12.67
CA HIS A 274 -3.72 1.87 12.38
C HIS A 274 -2.85 0.69 11.90
N HIS A 275 -1.65 0.99 11.43
CA HIS A 275 -0.66 -0.01 11.04
C HIS A 275 -0.22 -0.85 12.26
N PRO A 276 -0.06 -2.18 12.15
CA PRO A 276 0.36 -3.04 13.26
C PRO A 276 1.72 -2.66 13.88
N LEU A 277 2.59 -2.04 13.09
CA LEU A 277 3.91 -1.56 13.57
C LEU A 277 3.91 -0.07 13.95
N ARG A 278 2.76 0.49 14.26
CA ARG A 278 2.64 1.89 14.67
C ARG A 278 3.51 2.24 15.89
N ASP A 279 3.55 1.37 16.85
CA ASP A 279 4.27 1.59 18.13
C ASP A 279 5.63 0.86 18.18
N PHE A 280 6.15 0.48 17.02
CA PHE A 280 7.35 -0.35 16.85
C PHE A 280 8.67 0.43 16.98
#